data_c4e0b9c3dc11becc508b981bfb0e954e
#
_entry.id   c4e0b9c3dc11becc508b981bfb0e954e
#
_cell.length_a   1.000
_cell.length_b   1.000
_cell.length_c   1.000
_cell.angle_alpha   90.00
_cell.angle_beta   90.00
_cell.angle_gamma   90.00
#
_symmetry.space_group_name_H-M   'P 1'
#
loop_
_entity.id
_entity.type
_entity.pdbx_description
1 polymer ?
#
loop_
_entity_poly.entity_id
_entity_poly.type
_entity_poly.pdbx_seq_one_letter_code
_entity_poly.pdbx_strand_id
1 'polypeptide(L)'
;MKNEIRFTLELKQRPKLAREIGDILGVAPHYERVPSCAYNIAGYRLDKEGVLHIPEGTMEETVEELLQQLRKRGFQDDAELMKTVPMQQDKLTVAIPRESLTDTALENLQKIIANKQTLLQRAFRTDNTEIEITEEKINFTWFPYTADGEEVAAYTQCISRLCDMAREAKRVSSKPTETDNDKYAFRCFLLRLGFIGKEYKTARKILLRNLTGNSAFRYGE
;
A
#
# COMPACT_ATOMS: atom_id res chain seq x y z
N MET A 1 7.89 -4.98 -23.24
CA MET A 1 8.00 -6.39 -22.81
C MET A 1 9.22 -6.54 -21.93
N LYS A 2 9.11 -7.19 -20.76
CA LYS A 2 10.29 -7.53 -19.96
C LYS A 2 10.96 -8.74 -20.61
N ASN A 3 12.10 -8.54 -21.25
CA ASN A 3 12.87 -9.62 -21.88
C ASN A 3 13.70 -10.43 -20.86
N GLU A 4 13.57 -10.10 -19.56
CA GLU A 4 14.33 -10.68 -18.48
C GLU A 4 13.45 -10.95 -17.26
N ILE A 5 13.60 -12.14 -16.69
CA ILE A 5 12.88 -12.58 -15.49
C ILE A 5 13.91 -13.07 -14.48
N ARG A 6 13.95 -12.50 -13.32
CA ARG A 6 14.84 -12.91 -12.24
C ARG A 6 14.13 -13.88 -11.32
N PHE A 7 14.81 -14.96 -10.94
CA PHE A 7 14.39 -15.93 -9.94
C PHE A 7 15.21 -15.76 -8.68
N THR A 8 14.55 -15.77 -7.53
CA THR A 8 15.25 -15.83 -6.24
C THR A 8 15.70 -17.26 -5.98
N LEU A 9 16.99 -17.51 -6.20
CA LEU A 9 17.58 -18.85 -6.13
C LEU A 9 18.69 -18.92 -5.10
N GLU A 10 18.72 -19.98 -4.29
CA GLU A 10 19.93 -20.38 -3.61
C GLU A 10 20.95 -20.95 -4.62
N LEU A 11 22.24 -20.76 -4.36
CA LEU A 11 23.35 -21.13 -5.28
C LEU A 11 23.27 -22.56 -5.83
N LYS A 12 22.62 -23.48 -5.12
CA LYS A 12 22.45 -24.90 -5.53
C LYS A 12 21.18 -25.17 -6.36
N GLN A 13 20.26 -24.23 -6.47
CA GLN A 13 18.96 -24.43 -7.12
C GLN A 13 18.97 -24.10 -8.62
N ARG A 14 19.95 -23.34 -9.10
CA ARG A 14 20.05 -22.95 -10.52
C ARG A 14 20.10 -24.13 -11.51
N PRO A 15 20.92 -25.20 -11.28
CA PRO A 15 20.90 -26.35 -12.16
C PRO A 15 19.56 -27.09 -12.17
N LYS A 16 18.84 -27.06 -11.03
CA LYS A 16 17.50 -27.63 -10.92
C LYS A 16 16.50 -26.80 -11.74
N LEU A 17 16.53 -25.47 -11.61
CA LEU A 17 15.69 -24.59 -12.41
C LEU A 17 15.94 -24.79 -13.92
N ALA A 18 17.19 -24.88 -14.35
CA ALA A 18 17.51 -25.12 -15.75
C ALA A 18 16.91 -26.43 -16.28
N ARG A 19 16.94 -27.52 -15.50
CA ARG A 19 16.31 -28.80 -15.85
C ARG A 19 14.79 -28.69 -15.94
N GLU A 20 14.15 -28.03 -14.96
CA GLU A 20 12.70 -27.85 -14.96
C GLU A 20 12.22 -27.03 -16.16
N ILE A 21 12.98 -25.99 -16.54
CA ILE A 21 12.70 -25.22 -17.78
C ILE A 21 12.84 -26.16 -18.99
N GLY A 22 13.89 -26.97 -19.03
CA GLY A 22 14.13 -27.94 -20.11
C GLY A 22 13.00 -28.95 -20.22
N ASP A 23 12.52 -29.49 -19.11
CA ASP A 23 11.41 -30.43 -19.05
C ASP A 23 10.10 -29.84 -19.55
N ILE A 24 9.84 -28.57 -19.24
CA ILE A 24 8.64 -27.85 -19.70
C ILE A 24 8.73 -27.58 -21.22
N LEU A 25 9.90 -27.15 -21.69
CA LEU A 25 10.12 -26.82 -23.11
C LEU A 25 10.45 -28.05 -23.99
N GLY A 26 10.60 -29.23 -23.39
CA GLY A 26 10.98 -30.47 -24.10
C GLY A 26 12.40 -30.49 -24.67
N VAL A 27 13.33 -29.68 -24.12
CA VAL A 27 14.69 -29.50 -24.61
C VAL A 27 15.70 -29.61 -23.46
N ALA A 28 16.73 -30.43 -23.61
CA ALA A 28 17.77 -30.55 -22.60
C ALA A 28 18.57 -29.23 -22.43
N PRO A 29 18.82 -28.78 -21.20
CA PRO A 29 19.60 -27.57 -20.96
C PRO A 29 21.07 -27.79 -21.34
N HIS A 30 21.62 -26.86 -22.13
CA HIS A 30 23.02 -26.83 -22.49
C HIS A 30 23.80 -25.87 -21.59
N TYR A 31 24.81 -26.36 -20.89
CA TYR A 31 25.66 -25.50 -20.02
C TYR A 31 26.82 -24.91 -20.79
N GLU A 32 26.89 -23.60 -20.86
CA GLU A 32 27.89 -22.81 -21.65
C GLU A 32 29.22 -22.65 -20.93
N ARG A 33 29.60 -23.39 -19.95
CA ARG A 33 30.89 -23.27 -19.25
C ARG A 33 31.39 -21.83 -19.02
N VAL A 34 32.63 -21.69 -18.54
CA VAL A 34 33.33 -20.40 -18.32
C VAL A 34 33.63 -19.75 -19.68
N PRO A 35 33.44 -18.40 -19.85
CA PRO A 35 33.18 -17.40 -18.81
C PRO A 35 31.69 -17.15 -18.47
N SER A 36 30.74 -17.50 -19.33
CA SER A 36 29.33 -17.15 -19.13
C SER A 36 28.68 -17.91 -17.98
N CYS A 37 29.05 -19.17 -17.78
CA CYS A 37 28.43 -20.08 -16.81
C CYS A 37 26.90 -20.12 -16.90
N ALA A 38 26.34 -19.84 -18.07
CA ALA A 38 24.90 -19.81 -18.32
C ALA A 38 24.38 -21.18 -18.79
N TYR A 39 23.07 -21.38 -18.70
CA TYR A 39 22.37 -22.49 -19.35
C TYR A 39 21.55 -21.92 -20.51
N ASN A 40 21.72 -22.54 -21.71
CA ASN A 40 20.90 -22.28 -22.88
C ASN A 40 19.84 -23.37 -23.02
N ILE A 41 18.58 -23.02 -23.15
CA ILE A 41 17.45 -23.93 -23.17
C ILE A 41 16.46 -23.43 -24.22
N ALA A 42 16.49 -24.02 -25.42
CA ALA A 42 15.62 -23.64 -26.54
C ALA A 42 15.64 -22.12 -26.86
N GLY A 43 16.82 -21.49 -26.73
CA GLY A 43 16.98 -20.03 -26.92
C GLY A 43 16.77 -19.17 -25.66
N TYR A 44 16.17 -19.72 -24.62
CA TYR A 44 16.16 -19.07 -23.30
C TYR A 44 17.54 -19.20 -22.66
N ARG A 45 18.04 -18.15 -22.04
CA ARG A 45 19.34 -18.16 -21.40
C ARG A 45 19.24 -17.85 -19.92
N LEU A 46 19.56 -18.83 -19.09
CA LEU A 46 19.61 -18.64 -17.63
C LEU A 46 21.04 -18.33 -17.21
N ASP A 47 21.30 -17.11 -16.75
CA ASP A 47 22.64 -16.66 -16.38
C ASP A 47 23.08 -17.15 -14.99
N LYS A 48 24.29 -16.76 -14.59
CA LYS A 48 24.88 -17.14 -13.29
C LYS A 48 24.17 -16.47 -12.09
N GLU A 49 23.46 -15.39 -12.33
CA GLU A 49 22.74 -14.59 -11.32
C GLU A 49 21.27 -15.02 -11.13
N GLY A 50 20.83 -16.02 -11.91
CA GLY A 50 19.46 -16.54 -11.85
C GLY A 50 18.46 -15.72 -12.68
N VAL A 51 18.96 -14.93 -13.64
CA VAL A 51 18.11 -14.20 -14.58
C VAL A 51 17.88 -15.05 -15.83
N LEU A 52 16.62 -15.24 -16.18
CA LEU A 52 16.18 -15.89 -17.40
C LEU A 52 15.94 -14.83 -18.48
N HIS A 53 16.79 -14.83 -19.50
CA HIS A 53 16.65 -13.99 -20.68
C HIS A 53 15.73 -14.71 -21.69
N ILE A 54 14.74 -14.01 -22.18
CA ILE A 54 13.71 -14.50 -23.09
C ILE A 54 14.10 -14.15 -24.52
N PRO A 55 14.03 -15.09 -25.49
CA PRO A 55 14.31 -14.80 -26.89
C PRO A 55 13.35 -13.75 -27.45
N GLU A 56 13.85 -12.88 -28.32
CA GLU A 56 13.01 -11.91 -29.03
C GLU A 56 11.97 -12.64 -29.89
N GLY A 57 10.73 -12.16 -29.87
CA GLY A 57 9.62 -12.75 -30.62
C GLY A 57 8.88 -13.87 -29.92
N THR A 58 9.22 -14.21 -28.66
CA THR A 58 8.43 -15.16 -27.87
C THR A 58 7.08 -14.52 -27.51
N MET A 59 5.99 -15.26 -27.73
CA MET A 59 4.64 -14.80 -27.35
C MET A 59 4.50 -14.71 -25.84
N GLU A 60 3.83 -13.68 -25.36
CA GLU A 60 3.65 -13.39 -23.93
C GLU A 60 2.92 -14.52 -23.20
N GLU A 61 1.94 -15.16 -23.88
CA GLU A 61 1.21 -16.33 -23.37
C GLU A 61 2.14 -17.52 -23.07
N THR A 62 3.10 -17.79 -23.97
CA THR A 62 4.07 -18.90 -23.79
C THR A 62 4.99 -18.66 -22.58
N VAL A 63 5.38 -17.40 -22.37
CA VAL A 63 6.20 -17.02 -21.22
C VAL A 63 5.40 -17.16 -19.93
N GLU A 64 4.14 -16.75 -19.93
CA GLU A 64 3.26 -16.84 -18.77
C GLU A 64 2.93 -18.29 -18.40
N GLU A 65 2.70 -19.17 -19.38
CA GLU A 65 2.53 -20.61 -19.16
C GLU A 65 3.79 -21.25 -18.56
N LEU A 66 4.98 -20.90 -19.08
CA LEU A 66 6.25 -21.36 -18.52
C LEU A 66 6.39 -20.95 -17.06
N LEU A 67 6.11 -19.68 -16.73
CA LEU A 67 6.20 -19.17 -15.37
C LEU A 67 5.19 -19.85 -14.44
N GLN A 68 3.96 -20.05 -14.87
CA GLN A 68 2.95 -20.76 -14.08
C GLN A 68 3.38 -22.19 -13.74
N GLN A 69 3.97 -22.90 -14.69
CA GLN A 69 4.46 -24.26 -14.45
C GLN A 69 5.65 -24.28 -13.50
N LEU A 70 6.59 -23.33 -13.63
CA LEU A 70 7.73 -23.19 -12.73
C LEU A 70 7.29 -22.85 -11.29
N ARG A 71 6.28 -21.98 -11.12
CA ARG A 71 5.68 -21.65 -9.82
C ARG A 71 5.06 -22.89 -9.16
N LYS A 72 4.31 -23.69 -9.91
CA LYS A 72 3.75 -24.97 -9.41
C LYS A 72 4.83 -25.94 -8.95
N ARG A 73 6.05 -25.85 -9.50
CA ARG A 73 7.23 -26.67 -9.15
C ARG A 73 8.08 -26.04 -8.04
N GLY A 74 7.63 -24.89 -7.47
CA GLY A 74 8.24 -24.23 -6.30
C GLY A 74 9.33 -23.20 -6.62
N PHE A 75 9.43 -22.74 -7.87
CA PHE A 75 10.32 -21.63 -8.23
C PHE A 75 9.55 -20.33 -8.25
N GLN A 76 10.05 -19.35 -7.49
CA GLN A 76 9.45 -18.02 -7.40
C GLN A 76 10.26 -17.02 -8.23
N ASP A 77 9.58 -16.31 -9.11
CA ASP A 77 10.14 -15.17 -9.84
C ASP A 77 9.93 -13.87 -9.06
N ASP A 78 10.75 -12.86 -9.34
CA ASP A 78 10.65 -11.54 -8.69
C ASP A 78 9.29 -10.85 -8.95
N ALA A 79 8.62 -11.19 -10.04
CA ALA A 79 7.29 -10.65 -10.33
C ALA A 79 6.22 -11.27 -9.41
N GLU A 80 6.38 -12.52 -8.99
CA GLU A 80 5.51 -13.16 -8.01
C GLU A 80 5.83 -12.69 -6.59
N LEU A 81 7.11 -12.51 -6.25
CA LEU A 81 7.53 -11.91 -4.99
C LEU A 81 7.00 -10.47 -4.86
N MET A 82 6.98 -9.71 -5.96
CA MET A 82 6.35 -8.38 -5.99
C MET A 82 4.82 -8.43 -5.89
N LYS A 83 4.18 -9.55 -6.26
CA LYS A 83 2.73 -9.75 -6.07
C LYS A 83 2.38 -10.30 -4.69
N THR A 84 3.28 -11.09 -4.09
CA THR A 84 3.10 -11.68 -2.74
C THR A 84 3.58 -10.78 -1.62
N VAL A 85 4.50 -9.86 -1.87
CA VAL A 85 4.64 -8.67 -1.04
C VAL A 85 3.42 -7.81 -1.41
N PRO A 86 2.43 -7.61 -0.50
CA PRO A 86 1.43 -6.60 -0.75
C PRO A 86 2.23 -5.36 -1.09
N MET A 87 1.97 -4.73 -2.25
CA MET A 87 2.50 -3.40 -2.52
C MET A 87 2.08 -2.58 -1.30
N GLN A 88 2.95 -2.51 -0.31
CA GLN A 88 2.86 -1.45 0.68
C GLN A 88 3.04 -0.22 -0.18
N GLN A 89 1.91 0.33 -0.62
CA GLN A 89 1.90 1.70 -1.10
C GLN A 89 2.64 2.44 0.00
N ASP A 90 3.79 3.01 -0.35
CA ASP A 90 4.55 3.80 0.60
C ASP A 90 3.55 4.71 1.29
N LYS A 91 3.37 4.53 2.60
CA LYS A 91 2.41 5.30 3.38
C LYS A 91 3.14 6.41 4.09
N LEU A 92 2.54 7.57 4.05
CA LEU A 92 2.98 8.68 4.89
C LEU A 92 2.49 8.42 6.32
N THR A 93 3.42 8.40 7.27
CA THR A 93 3.12 8.29 8.70
C THR A 93 3.21 9.66 9.35
N VAL A 94 2.13 10.10 9.98
CA VAL A 94 2.14 11.26 10.86
C VAL A 94 2.35 10.76 12.29
N ALA A 95 3.39 11.24 12.96
CA ALA A 95 3.72 10.86 14.33
C ALA A 95 3.47 12.03 15.30
N ILE A 96 2.85 11.73 16.45
CA ILE A 96 2.60 12.69 17.53
C ILE A 96 3.32 12.17 18.79
N PRO A 97 3.97 13.03 19.60
CA PRO A 97 4.57 12.61 20.85
C PRO A 97 3.54 11.95 21.79
N ARG A 98 3.87 10.79 22.38
CA ARG A 98 2.96 10.07 23.27
C ARG A 98 2.56 10.88 24.49
N GLU A 99 3.49 11.67 25.04
CA GLU A 99 3.28 12.57 26.19
C GLU A 99 2.26 13.67 25.91
N SER A 100 1.97 13.98 24.64
CA SER A 100 0.99 15.00 24.26
C SER A 100 -0.46 14.60 24.53
N LEU A 101 -0.74 13.32 24.77
CA LEU A 101 -2.06 12.80 25.08
C LEU A 101 -2.06 12.04 26.41
N THR A 102 -2.98 12.41 27.31
CA THR A 102 -3.29 11.62 28.51
C THR A 102 -3.94 10.29 28.13
N ASP A 103 -3.96 9.32 29.03
CA ASP A 103 -4.60 8.02 28.75
C ASP A 103 -6.09 8.18 28.43
N THR A 104 -6.79 9.07 29.15
CA THR A 104 -8.18 9.41 28.85
C THR A 104 -8.36 10.03 27.45
N ALA A 105 -7.45 10.94 27.05
CA ALA A 105 -7.48 11.53 25.71
C ALA A 105 -7.19 10.48 24.63
N LEU A 106 -6.30 9.52 24.91
CA LEU A 106 -6.01 8.42 24.01
C LEU A 106 -7.22 7.50 23.82
N GLU A 107 -7.91 7.13 24.90
CA GLU A 107 -9.16 6.39 24.81
C GLU A 107 -10.23 7.13 24.01
N ASN A 108 -10.35 8.45 24.21
CA ASN A 108 -11.26 9.29 23.43
C ASN A 108 -10.89 9.29 21.96
N LEU A 109 -9.60 9.40 21.63
CA LEU A 109 -9.08 9.34 20.27
C LEU A 109 -9.46 8.04 19.58
N GLN A 110 -9.23 6.90 20.23
CA GLN A 110 -9.60 5.57 19.71
C GLN A 110 -11.12 5.47 19.45
N LYS A 111 -11.95 5.99 20.37
CA LYS A 111 -13.42 6.03 20.21
C LYS A 111 -13.84 6.94 19.04
N ILE A 112 -13.19 8.10 18.85
CA ILE A 112 -13.46 9.01 17.73
C ILE A 112 -13.11 8.30 16.40
N ILE A 113 -11.96 7.68 16.34
CA ILE A 113 -11.49 6.93 15.16
C ILE A 113 -12.49 5.80 14.83
N ALA A 114 -12.86 4.98 15.80
CA ALA A 114 -13.81 3.90 15.62
C ALA A 114 -15.19 4.40 15.14
N ASN A 115 -15.68 5.52 15.69
CA ASN A 115 -16.92 6.15 15.25
C ASN A 115 -16.85 6.65 13.78
N LYS A 116 -15.70 7.09 13.31
CA LYS A 116 -15.49 7.66 11.98
C LYS A 116 -14.72 6.74 11.03
N GLN A 117 -14.49 5.48 11.41
CA GLN A 117 -13.63 4.54 10.70
C GLN A 117 -13.92 4.49 9.19
N THR A 118 -15.15 4.22 8.80
CA THR A 118 -15.55 4.12 7.38
C THR A 118 -15.27 5.41 6.60
N LEU A 119 -15.54 6.57 7.20
CA LEU A 119 -15.29 7.87 6.58
C LEU A 119 -13.79 8.14 6.42
N LEU A 120 -12.99 7.83 7.44
CA LEU A 120 -11.53 8.00 7.42
C LEU A 120 -10.90 7.05 6.39
N GLN A 121 -11.32 5.79 6.35
CA GLN A 121 -10.85 4.81 5.36
C GLN A 121 -11.11 5.28 3.94
N ARG A 122 -12.32 5.75 3.64
CA ARG A 122 -12.69 6.27 2.32
C ARG A 122 -11.96 7.56 1.98
N ALA A 123 -11.83 8.50 2.94
CA ALA A 123 -11.16 9.78 2.73
C ALA A 123 -9.67 9.60 2.42
N PHE A 124 -9.00 8.69 3.10
CA PHE A 124 -7.55 8.47 2.96
C PHE A 124 -7.20 7.27 2.07
N ARG A 125 -8.20 6.55 1.53
CA ARG A 125 -8.00 5.33 0.72
C ARG A 125 -7.11 4.31 1.44
N THR A 126 -7.43 4.05 2.69
CA THR A 126 -6.72 3.08 3.53
C THR A 126 -7.67 2.02 4.03
N ASP A 127 -7.21 0.78 4.09
CA ASP A 127 -8.00 -0.33 4.65
C ASP A 127 -7.91 -0.38 6.17
N ASN A 128 -6.91 0.28 6.75
CA ASN A 128 -6.67 0.27 8.19
C ASN A 128 -6.49 1.70 8.72
N THR A 129 -7.24 2.02 9.79
CA THR A 129 -7.15 3.27 10.56
C THR A 129 -6.73 2.99 12.01
N GLU A 130 -6.04 1.90 12.26
CA GLU A 130 -5.42 1.64 13.54
C GLU A 130 -4.28 2.63 13.79
N ILE A 131 -4.02 2.90 15.06
CA ILE A 131 -2.91 3.72 15.52
C ILE A 131 -1.90 2.81 16.21
N GLU A 132 -0.64 3.01 15.89
CA GLU A 132 0.46 2.34 16.58
C GLU A 132 0.92 3.22 17.73
N ILE A 133 0.88 2.67 18.94
CA ILE A 133 1.25 3.40 20.16
C ILE A 133 2.56 2.79 20.67
N THR A 134 3.60 3.61 20.72
CA THR A 134 4.90 3.29 21.33
C THR A 134 5.08 4.07 22.62
N GLU A 135 6.15 3.84 23.33
CA GLU A 135 6.48 4.60 24.55
C GLU A 135 6.71 6.10 24.27
N GLU A 136 7.20 6.44 23.07
CA GLU A 136 7.57 7.80 22.71
C GLU A 136 6.55 8.48 21.79
N LYS A 137 5.86 7.73 20.92
CA LYS A 137 5.08 8.26 19.80
C LYS A 137 3.77 7.51 19.59
N ILE A 138 2.83 8.21 18.96
CA ILE A 138 1.61 7.65 18.40
C ILE A 138 1.68 7.85 16.89
N ASN A 139 1.68 6.77 16.13
CA ASN A 139 1.85 6.76 14.69
C ASN A 139 0.51 6.55 13.97
N PHE A 140 0.27 7.37 12.97
CA PHE A 140 -0.90 7.32 12.09
C PHE A 140 -0.43 7.03 10.66
N THR A 141 -0.39 5.76 10.26
CA THR A 141 0.07 5.29 8.95
C THR A 141 -1.12 5.14 7.99
N TRP A 142 -1.90 6.20 7.82
CA TRP A 142 -3.18 6.18 7.11
C TRP A 142 -3.13 6.79 5.72
N PHE A 143 -2.12 7.60 5.44
CA PHE A 143 -2.10 8.46 4.28
C PHE A 143 -1.29 7.83 3.15
N PRO A 144 -1.71 8.01 1.87
CA PRO A 144 -0.86 7.65 0.75
C PRO A 144 0.41 8.51 0.78
N TYR A 145 1.52 7.93 0.35
CA TYR A 145 2.75 8.68 0.20
C TYR A 145 2.56 9.83 -0.78
N THR A 146 3.08 10.98 -0.42
CA THR A 146 3.08 12.16 -1.26
C THR A 146 4.31 13.01 -0.99
N ALA A 147 4.85 13.62 -2.05
CA ALA A 147 5.91 14.63 -1.97
C ALA A 147 5.33 16.06 -1.95
N ASP A 148 4.00 16.20 -2.08
CA ASP A 148 3.34 17.51 -2.05
C ASP A 148 3.24 18.05 -0.62
N GLY A 149 3.91 19.17 -0.37
CA GLY A 149 3.93 19.81 0.94
C GLY A 149 2.54 20.28 1.43
N GLU A 150 1.63 20.65 0.54
CA GLU A 150 0.24 21.02 0.92
C GLU A 150 -0.55 19.82 1.41
N GLU A 151 -0.35 18.66 0.79
CA GLU A 151 -0.97 17.41 1.22
C GLU A 151 -0.43 16.95 2.58
N VAL A 152 0.91 16.95 2.75
CA VAL A 152 1.55 16.62 4.03
C VAL A 152 1.05 17.54 5.13
N ALA A 153 0.97 18.85 4.87
CA ALA A 153 0.44 19.82 5.83
C ALA A 153 -1.03 19.56 6.17
N ALA A 154 -1.87 19.25 5.18
CA ALA A 154 -3.28 18.94 5.39
C ALA A 154 -3.48 17.68 6.26
N TYR A 155 -2.69 16.62 6.02
CA TYR A 155 -2.74 15.40 6.80
C TYR A 155 -2.26 15.62 8.23
N THR A 156 -1.13 16.31 8.41
CA THR A 156 -0.59 16.67 9.73
C THR A 156 -1.58 17.50 10.53
N GLN A 157 -2.18 18.51 9.91
CA GLN A 157 -3.22 19.33 10.54
C GLN A 157 -4.43 18.49 10.93
N CYS A 158 -4.85 17.54 10.08
CA CYS A 158 -5.98 16.66 10.38
C CYS A 158 -5.73 15.84 11.65
N ILE A 159 -4.55 15.21 11.76
CA ILE A 159 -4.19 14.45 12.96
C ILE A 159 -4.07 15.34 14.19
N SER A 160 -3.41 16.50 14.08
CA SER A 160 -3.29 17.45 15.20
C SER A 160 -4.67 17.86 15.75
N ARG A 161 -5.59 18.26 14.87
CA ARG A 161 -6.95 18.64 15.25
C ARG A 161 -7.78 17.48 15.80
N LEU A 162 -7.54 16.27 15.31
CA LEU A 162 -8.16 15.07 15.85
C LEU A 162 -7.70 14.80 17.30
N CYS A 163 -6.42 14.98 17.58
CA CYS A 163 -5.86 14.89 18.93
C CYS A 163 -6.39 16.02 19.85
N ASP A 164 -6.54 17.25 19.35
CA ASP A 164 -7.14 18.35 20.11
C ASP A 164 -8.57 18.02 20.50
N MET A 165 -9.40 17.54 19.56
CA MET A 165 -10.76 17.09 19.85
C MET A 165 -10.78 15.98 20.91
N ALA A 166 -9.83 15.05 20.88
CA ALA A 166 -9.76 13.97 21.86
C ALA A 166 -9.40 14.45 23.27
N ARG A 167 -8.57 15.50 23.38
CA ARG A 167 -8.23 16.16 24.66
C ARG A 167 -9.42 16.88 25.27
N GLU A 168 -10.20 17.57 24.44
CA GLU A 168 -11.33 18.41 24.88
C GLU A 168 -12.60 17.58 25.15
N ALA A 169 -12.69 16.39 24.57
CA ALA A 169 -13.88 15.56 24.64
C ALA A 169 -14.12 15.00 26.05
N LYS A 170 -15.26 15.35 26.67
CA LYS A 170 -15.71 14.79 27.95
C LYS A 170 -16.34 13.41 27.81
N ARG A 171 -17.05 13.18 26.70
CA ARG A 171 -17.70 11.90 26.36
C ARG A 171 -17.63 11.65 24.86
N VAL A 172 -17.24 10.46 24.47
CA VAL A 172 -17.16 10.03 23.07
C VAL A 172 -17.91 8.72 22.93
N SER A 173 -18.75 8.63 21.90
CA SER A 173 -19.41 7.38 21.51
C SER A 173 -18.55 6.70 20.42
N SER A 174 -18.31 5.42 20.55
CA SER A 174 -17.66 4.59 19.55
C SER A 174 -18.62 4.03 18.49
N LYS A 175 -19.97 4.28 18.66
CA LYS A 175 -20.97 3.76 17.74
C LYS A 175 -20.75 4.36 16.33
N PRO A 176 -20.54 3.54 15.29
CA PRO A 176 -20.39 4.02 13.93
C PRO A 176 -21.62 4.82 13.47
N THR A 177 -21.38 5.86 12.70
CA THR A 177 -22.44 6.67 12.10
C THR A 177 -22.50 6.35 10.62
N GLU A 178 -23.53 5.65 10.17
CA GLU A 178 -23.81 5.45 8.75
C GLU A 178 -24.28 6.75 8.11
N THR A 179 -23.83 7.00 6.89
CA THR A 179 -24.16 8.21 6.15
C THR A 179 -24.37 7.88 4.68
N ASP A 180 -25.41 8.45 4.09
CA ASP A 180 -25.72 8.31 2.66
C ASP A 180 -24.83 9.23 1.79
N ASN A 181 -24.25 10.28 2.40
CA ASN A 181 -23.38 11.24 1.73
C ASN A 181 -22.08 11.44 2.52
N ASP A 182 -21.07 10.67 2.17
CA ASP A 182 -19.78 10.68 2.86
C ASP A 182 -19.08 12.03 2.80
N LYS A 183 -19.15 12.72 1.66
CA LYS A 183 -18.49 14.01 1.47
C LYS A 183 -19.09 15.09 2.36
N TYR A 184 -20.40 15.11 2.48
CA TYR A 184 -21.09 16.02 3.40
C TYR A 184 -20.78 15.68 4.86
N ALA A 185 -20.87 14.40 5.23
CA ALA A 185 -20.61 13.95 6.59
C ALA A 185 -19.18 14.24 7.03
N PHE A 186 -18.19 14.00 6.16
CA PHE A 186 -16.79 14.29 6.44
C PHE A 186 -16.52 15.78 6.49
N ARG A 187 -17.15 16.58 5.64
CA ARG A 187 -17.09 18.06 5.75
C ARG A 187 -17.61 18.54 7.08
N CYS A 188 -18.75 18.04 7.54
CA CYS A 188 -19.27 18.39 8.87
C CYS A 188 -18.32 17.98 10.00
N PHE A 189 -17.65 16.85 9.86
CA PHE A 189 -16.63 16.39 10.79
C PHE A 189 -15.41 17.31 10.79
N LEU A 190 -14.89 17.71 9.62
CA LEU A 190 -13.79 18.67 9.50
C LEU A 190 -14.13 20.03 10.13
N LEU A 191 -15.37 20.52 9.99
CA LEU A 191 -15.80 21.75 10.66
C LEU A 191 -15.77 21.61 12.18
N ARG A 192 -16.16 20.46 12.73
CA ARG A 192 -16.04 20.16 14.17
C ARG A 192 -14.60 20.08 14.64
N LEU A 193 -13.67 19.61 13.78
CA LEU A 193 -12.24 19.62 14.03
C LEU A 193 -11.62 21.04 13.94
N GLY A 194 -12.41 22.06 13.61
CA GLY A 194 -11.93 23.43 13.51
C GLY A 194 -11.36 23.83 12.15
N PHE A 195 -11.60 23.07 11.09
CA PHE A 195 -11.23 23.46 9.72
C PHE A 195 -12.21 24.53 9.19
N ILE A 196 -12.24 25.71 9.85
CA ILE A 196 -13.12 26.83 9.54
C ILE A 196 -12.27 27.97 8.97
N GLY A 197 -12.85 28.76 8.05
CA GLY A 197 -12.16 29.92 7.48
C GLY A 197 -11.48 29.66 6.14
N LYS A 198 -10.88 30.71 5.59
CA LYS A 198 -10.24 30.68 4.26
C LYS A 198 -8.90 29.94 4.28
N GLU A 199 -8.18 30.02 5.39
CA GLU A 199 -6.89 29.36 5.63
C GLU A 199 -6.94 27.85 5.48
N TYR A 200 -8.08 27.23 5.82
CA TYR A 200 -8.27 25.78 5.69
C TYR A 200 -8.92 25.36 4.35
N LYS A 201 -9.07 26.27 3.39
CA LYS A 201 -9.73 25.95 2.11
C LYS A 201 -9.00 24.85 1.35
N THR A 202 -7.68 24.96 1.23
CA THR A 202 -6.83 23.96 0.56
C THR A 202 -6.87 22.63 1.30
N ALA A 203 -6.68 22.63 2.61
CA ALA A 203 -6.73 21.42 3.43
C ALA A 203 -8.09 20.70 3.29
N ARG A 204 -9.21 21.43 3.38
CA ARG A 204 -10.54 20.83 3.16
C ARG A 204 -10.68 20.23 1.75
N LYS A 205 -10.16 20.89 0.71
CA LYS A 205 -10.21 20.39 -0.66
C LYS A 205 -9.44 19.06 -0.78
N ILE A 206 -8.25 19.01 -0.19
CA ILE A 206 -7.41 17.81 -0.17
C ILE A 206 -8.11 16.66 0.57
N LEU A 207 -8.57 16.91 1.80
CA LEU A 207 -9.17 15.90 2.66
C LEU A 207 -10.53 15.37 2.15
N LEU A 208 -11.24 16.13 1.31
CA LEU A 208 -12.53 15.75 0.72
C LEU A 208 -12.43 15.15 -0.68
N ARG A 209 -11.26 15.17 -1.31
CA ARG A 209 -11.10 14.83 -2.74
C ARG A 209 -11.53 13.42 -3.11
N ASN A 210 -11.28 12.45 -2.21
CA ASN A 210 -11.52 11.03 -2.45
C ASN A 210 -12.96 10.59 -2.13
N LEU A 211 -13.76 11.47 -1.52
CA LEU A 211 -15.12 11.15 -1.11
C LEU A 211 -16.13 11.49 -2.20
N THR A 212 -17.09 10.60 -2.38
CA THR A 212 -18.22 10.78 -3.31
C THR A 212 -19.35 11.58 -2.67
N GLY A 213 -20.18 12.20 -3.51
CA GLY A 213 -21.33 12.97 -3.09
C GLY A 213 -21.12 14.49 -3.13
N ASN A 214 -22.11 15.22 -2.63
CA ASN A 214 -22.14 16.67 -2.61
C ASN A 214 -21.70 17.19 -1.23
N SER A 215 -20.80 18.15 -1.20
CA SER A 215 -20.35 18.75 0.06
C SER A 215 -21.31 19.78 0.65
N ALA A 216 -22.28 20.27 -0.14
CA ALA A 216 -23.20 21.34 0.28
C ALA A 216 -24.50 20.81 0.90
N PHE A 217 -25.01 19.69 0.41
CA PHE A 217 -26.31 19.16 0.82
C PHE A 217 -26.18 17.75 1.41
N ARG A 218 -27.01 17.52 2.48
CA ARG A 218 -27.03 16.20 3.16
C ARG A 218 -27.61 15.10 2.27
N TYR A 219 -28.67 15.44 1.54
CA TYR A 219 -29.31 14.55 0.58
C TYR A 219 -28.94 15.08 -0.82
N GLY A 220 -28.30 14.24 -1.62
CA GLY A 220 -28.01 14.60 -3.02
C GLY A 220 -29.29 14.54 -3.85
N GLU A 221 -29.51 15.53 -4.68
CA GLU A 221 -30.27 15.37 -5.91
C GLU A 221 -29.38 14.73 -6.95
#